data_800443e6947c9c0302fe0bd8f7231a5b
#
_entry.id   800443e6947c9c0302fe0bd8f7231a5b
#
_cell.length_a   1.000
_cell.length_b   1.000
_cell.length_c   1.000
_cell.angle_alpha   90.00
_cell.angle_beta   90.00
_cell.angle_gamma   90.00
#
_symmetry.space_group_name_H-M   'P 1'
#
loop_
_entity.id
_entity.type
_entity.pdbx_description
1 polymer ?
#
loop_
_entity_poly.entity_id
_entity_poly.type
_entity_poly.pdbx_seq_one_letter_code
_entity_poly.pdbx_strand_id
1 'polypeptide(L)' 'MDQKAIDRVQAHLKRTFGNPHIAVLARPKQKDSAEVELKGEFIGVIYEDEDEPGSYMFEMAILAEDLE' A
#
# COMPACT_ATOMS: atom_id res chain seq x y z
N MET A 1 0.50 6.66 -8.84
CA MET A 1 -0.89 6.77 -8.34
C MET A 1 -1.15 8.22 -7.94
N ASP A 2 -2.28 8.76 -8.33
CA ASP A 2 -2.60 10.12 -7.90
C ASP A 2 -3.08 10.13 -6.44
N GLN A 3 -3.18 11.32 -5.86
CA GLN A 3 -3.52 11.44 -4.44
C GLN A 3 -4.91 10.90 -4.13
N LYS A 4 -5.84 11.06 -5.06
CA LYS A 4 -7.20 10.53 -4.86
C LYS A 4 -7.20 9.01 -4.77
N ALA A 5 -6.44 8.35 -5.64
CA ALA A 5 -6.31 6.89 -5.61
C ALA A 5 -5.63 6.45 -4.32
N ILE A 6 -4.57 7.14 -3.93
CA ILE A 6 -3.84 6.85 -2.69
C ILE A 6 -4.78 6.95 -1.49
N ASP A 7 -5.56 8.02 -1.41
CA ASP A 7 -6.49 8.22 -0.29
C ASP A 7 -7.54 7.12 -0.22
N ARG A 8 -8.05 6.67 -1.36
CA ARG A 8 -9.05 5.62 -1.41
C ARG A 8 -8.49 4.26 -1.00
N VAL A 9 -7.30 3.94 -1.48
CA VAL A 9 -6.62 2.70 -1.11
C VAL A 9 -6.29 2.69 0.38
N GLN A 10 -5.78 3.81 0.89
CA GLN A 10 -5.47 3.94 2.31
C GLN A 10 -6.72 3.72 3.18
N ALA A 11 -7.83 4.35 2.82
CA ALA A 11 -9.07 4.19 3.57
C ALA A 11 -9.54 2.74 3.56
N HIS A 12 -9.41 2.07 2.41
CA HIS A 12 -9.79 0.67 2.29
C HIS A 12 -8.92 -0.23 3.19
N LEU A 13 -7.61 0.00 3.18
CA LEU A 13 -6.69 -0.81 3.99
C LEU A 13 -6.94 -0.62 5.49
N LYS A 14 -7.20 0.63 5.91
CA LYS A 14 -7.52 0.90 7.31
C LYS A 14 -8.77 0.13 7.75
N ARG A 15 -9.80 0.11 6.92
CA ARG A 15 -11.03 -0.64 7.22
C ARG A 15 -10.80 -2.14 7.21
N THR A 16 -10.11 -2.63 6.19
CA THR A 16 -9.90 -4.07 6.01
C THR A 16 -9.09 -4.66 7.15
N PHE A 17 -8.04 -3.97 7.58
CA PHE A 17 -7.19 -4.44 8.65
C PHE A 17 -7.61 -3.94 10.04
N GLY A 18 -8.58 -3.04 10.09
CA GLY A 18 -9.02 -2.47 11.37
C GLY A 18 -7.90 -1.72 12.07
N ASN A 19 -7.03 -1.04 11.31
CA ASN A 19 -5.85 -0.39 11.86
C ASN A 19 -5.72 1.03 11.32
N PRO A 20 -5.86 2.07 12.18
CA PRO A 20 -5.77 3.46 11.75
C PRO A 20 -4.33 3.93 11.47
N HIS A 21 -3.33 3.13 11.77
CA HIS A 21 -1.92 3.51 11.62
C HIS A 21 -1.32 3.12 10.28
N ILE A 22 -2.13 2.56 9.36
CA ILE A 22 -1.68 2.27 8.01
C ILE A 22 -1.66 3.56 7.20
N ALA A 23 -0.56 3.78 6.47
CA ALA A 23 -0.40 4.92 5.58
C ALA A 23 0.03 4.46 4.19
N VAL A 24 -0.53 5.07 3.17
CA VAL A 24 -0.13 4.82 1.78
C VAL A 24 0.55 6.07 1.26
N LEU A 25 1.77 5.93 0.77
CA LEU A 25 2.63 7.04 0.39
C LEU A 25 3.01 6.97 -1.08
N ALA A 26 2.91 8.10 -1.77
CA ALA A 26 3.30 8.19 -3.18
C ALA A 26 4.79 7.89 -3.35
N ARG A 27 5.13 7.26 -4.48
CA ARG A 27 6.53 7.02 -4.85
C ARG A 27 6.90 8.05 -5.91
N PRO A 28 7.88 8.95 -5.64
CA PRO A 28 8.18 10.06 -6.55
C PRO A 28 8.57 9.64 -7.96
N LYS A 29 9.21 8.49 -8.10
CA LYS A 29 9.73 8.04 -9.39
C LYS A 29 8.94 6.90 -10.02
N GLN A 30 7.87 6.44 -9.38
CA GLN A 30 7.05 5.34 -9.89
C GLN A 30 5.59 5.69 -9.72
N LYS A 31 4.96 6.04 -10.83
CA LYS A 31 3.59 6.56 -10.81
C LYS A 31 2.51 5.50 -10.72
N ASP A 32 2.86 4.24 -10.97
CA ASP A 32 1.93 3.12 -10.97
C ASP A 32 1.93 2.35 -9.65
N SER A 33 2.63 2.84 -8.65
CA SER A 33 2.71 2.17 -7.36
C SER A 33 2.81 3.15 -6.21
N ALA A 34 2.64 2.62 -5.00
CA ALA A 34 2.76 3.40 -3.77
C ALA A 34 3.30 2.50 -2.66
N GLU A 35 3.94 3.09 -1.67
CA GLU A 35 4.45 2.36 -0.52
C GLU A 35 3.42 2.31 0.59
N VAL A 36 3.43 1.23 1.36
CA VAL A 36 2.55 1.08 2.52
C VAL A 36 3.41 1.02 3.77
N GLU A 37 3.04 1.83 4.77
CA GLU A 37 3.69 1.85 6.07
C GLU A 37 2.68 1.56 7.17
N LEU A 38 3.16 0.92 8.21
CA LEU A 38 2.39 0.71 9.44
C LEU A 38 3.18 1.29 10.60
N LYS A 39 2.61 2.30 11.25
CA LYS A 39 3.27 3.02 12.35
C LYS A 39 4.65 3.54 11.95
N GLY A 40 4.77 4.03 10.71
CA GLY A 40 6.00 4.56 10.17
C GLY A 40 6.98 3.51 9.66
N GLU A 41 6.64 2.23 9.71
CA GLU A 41 7.51 1.15 9.25
C GLU A 41 7.02 0.65 7.89
N PHE A 42 7.92 0.61 6.90
CA PHE A 42 7.60 0.09 5.57
C PHE A 42 7.21 -1.37 5.65
N ILE A 43 6.03 -1.72 5.09
CA ILE A 43 5.56 -3.11 5.11
C ILE A 43 5.26 -3.67 3.73
N GLY A 44 5.11 -2.85 2.72
CA GLY A 44 4.81 -3.37 1.40
C GLY A 44 4.56 -2.31 0.35
N VAL A 45 4.13 -2.76 -0.82
CA VAL A 45 3.92 -1.89 -1.99
C VAL A 45 2.57 -2.22 -2.62
N ILE A 46 1.86 -1.18 -3.02
CA ILE A 46 0.62 -1.29 -3.79
C ILE A 46 0.95 -1.02 -5.24
N TYR A 47 0.47 -1.87 -6.13
CA TYR A 47 0.60 -1.71 -7.58
C TYR A 47 -0.76 -1.60 -8.23
N GLU A 48 -0.85 -0.81 -9.29
CA GLU A 48 -2.04 -0.80 -10.11
C GLU A 48 -2.12 -2.11 -10.89
N ASP A 49 -3.32 -2.69 -10.95
CA ASP A 49 -3.56 -3.92 -11.72
C ASP A 49 -3.78 -3.53 -13.18
N GLU A 50 -2.85 -3.91 -14.05
CA GLU A 50 -2.91 -3.57 -15.47
C GLU A 50 -4.06 -4.30 -16.19
N ASP A 51 -4.44 -5.46 -15.69
CA ASP A 51 -5.49 -6.28 -16.31
C ASP A 51 -6.89 -5.85 -15.89
N GLU A 52 -7.00 -5.14 -14.78
CA GLU A 52 -8.30 -4.70 -14.26
C GLU A 52 -8.20 -3.24 -13.80
N PRO A 53 -8.48 -2.28 -14.69
CA PRO A 53 -8.40 -0.87 -14.36
C PRO A 53 -9.25 -0.52 -13.13
N GLY A 54 -8.67 0.23 -12.22
CA GLY A 54 -9.34 0.60 -10.97
C GLY A 54 -9.12 -0.37 -9.83
N SER A 55 -8.41 -1.46 -10.09
CA SER A 55 -8.04 -2.43 -9.06
C SER A 55 -6.56 -2.35 -8.73
N TYR A 56 -6.18 -2.86 -7.57
CA TYR A 56 -4.82 -2.77 -7.06
C TYR A 56 -4.39 -4.09 -6.44
N MET A 57 -3.07 -4.31 -6.42
CA MET A 57 -2.47 -5.47 -5.77
C MET A 57 -1.57 -4.96 -4.64
N PHE A 58 -1.68 -5.57 -3.47
CA PHE A 58 -0.81 -5.28 -2.34
C PHE A 58 0.19 -6.43 -2.18
N GLU A 59 1.47 -6.10 -2.24
CA GLU A 59 2.54 -7.06 -2.02
C GLU A 59 3.29 -6.72 -0.74
N MET A 60 3.42 -7.70 0.14
CA MET A 60 4.10 -7.55 1.41
C MET A 60 5.16 -8.61 1.55
N ALA A 61 6.40 -8.19 1.82
CA ALA A 61 7.50 -9.11 2.07
C ALA A 61 7.49 -9.52 3.55
N ILE A 62 7.62 -10.82 3.80
CA ILE A 62 7.78 -11.34 5.16
C ILE A 62 9.17 -11.94 5.22
N LEU A 63 10.07 -11.25 5.91
CA LEU A 63 11.46 -11.65 5.98
C LEU A 63 11.69 -12.69 7.07
N ALA A 64 12.69 -13.55 6.88
CA ALA A 64 12.99 -14.59 7.87
C ALA A 64 13.24 -13.99 9.25
N GLU A 65 13.91 -12.84 9.31
CA GLU A 65 14.21 -12.16 10.57
C GLU A 65 12.95 -11.67 11.29
N ASP A 66 11.87 -11.41 10.55
CA ASP A 66 10.60 -10.96 11.14
C ASP A 66 9.85 -12.10 11.84
N LEU A 67 10.22 -13.34 11.52
CA LEU A 67 9.54 -14.52 12.06
C LEU A 67 10.21 -15.09 13.30
N GLU A 68 11.31 -14.52 13.72
CA GLU A 68 12.06 -14.96 14.91
C GLU A 68 11.49 -14.45 16.22
#